data_4fb5d1be46dd273f112fe40a0f910077
#
_entry.id   4fb5d1be46dd273f112fe40a0f910077
#
_cell.length_a   1.000
_cell.length_b   1.000
_cell.length_c   1.000
_cell.angle_alpha   90.00
_cell.angle_beta   90.00
_cell.angle_gamma   90.00
#
_symmetry.space_group_name_H-M   'P 1'
#
loop_
_entity.id
_entity.type
_entity.pdbx_description
1 polymer ?
#
loop_
_entity_poly.entity_id
_entity_poly.type
_entity_poly.pdbx_seq_one_letter_code
_entity_poly.pdbx_strand_id
1 'polypeptide(L)'
;MSASASALAGAAPVARAPRAPRAVPAAASAAGAAATPLSSRAAARGSAIRTSRAAAGRARFSASRAPASPRAAISDPPAENADVDAESGLGKILRSNTGKLDKILCANRGEIAVRVFRAGTELGMRTVAIFSEADRLATHRYKADESYCVNPGETPVGAYLGFEGIIETAKANGVQAIHPGYGFLSENASFARRCEEEGITFIGPRSETITQMGDKVIAKALAKECGLPLVPGTEDSTNSLEEAQTFAEEFGMPIMLKAAFGGGGRGMRVVRTMSELPEAFTRASSEALAAFGDGRMFLERYVEAPRHIEVQILADGEGNVVHLAERDCSVQRRHQKV
;
A
#
# COMPACT_ATOMS: atom_id res chain seq x y z
N MET A 1 0.78 61.34 -26.62
CA MET A 1 0.44 61.34 -28.03
C MET A 1 -0.20 60.01 -28.33
N SER A 2 -1.51 60.00 -28.32
CA SER A 2 -2.41 59.74 -29.46
C SER A 2 -2.40 58.30 -29.93
N ALA A 3 -3.30 57.47 -29.46
CA ALA A 3 -4.62 57.13 -29.99
C ALA A 3 -4.55 56.26 -31.26
N SER A 4 -5.08 55.02 -31.17
CA SER A 4 -6.26 54.68 -31.95
C SER A 4 -6.77 53.29 -31.59
N ALA A 5 -8.02 53.26 -31.23
CA ALA A 5 -8.86 52.07 -31.11
C ALA A 5 -9.28 51.58 -32.50
N SER A 6 -9.45 50.28 -32.66
CA SER A 6 -10.31 49.74 -33.73
C SER A 6 -11.01 48.50 -33.22
N ALA A 7 -12.33 48.64 -33.12
CA ALA A 7 -13.28 47.60 -32.81
C ALA A 7 -13.54 46.73 -34.06
N LEU A 8 -13.69 45.43 -33.88
CA LEU A 8 -14.39 44.57 -34.83
C LEU A 8 -15.25 43.55 -34.07
N ALA A 9 -16.50 43.60 -34.48
CA ALA A 9 -17.66 42.91 -33.94
C ALA A 9 -17.66 41.40 -34.23
N GLY A 10 -18.16 40.64 -33.29
CA GLY A 10 -19.32 39.80 -33.41
C GLY A 10 -19.20 38.48 -34.19
N ALA A 11 -19.19 37.34 -33.48
CA ALA A 11 -19.95 36.17 -33.90
C ALA A 11 -20.28 35.33 -32.66
N ALA A 12 -21.55 35.20 -32.35
CA ALA A 12 -22.09 34.35 -31.30
C ALA A 12 -21.96 32.88 -31.70
N PRO A 13 -21.69 31.96 -30.77
CA PRO A 13 -21.76 30.52 -31.05
C PRO A 13 -23.19 30.02 -30.98
N VAL A 14 -23.58 29.29 -32.03
CA VAL A 14 -24.80 28.56 -32.19
C VAL A 14 -24.94 27.47 -31.13
N ALA A 15 -26.03 27.52 -30.36
CA ALA A 15 -26.39 26.48 -29.40
C ALA A 15 -26.75 25.18 -30.13
N ARG A 16 -26.09 24.12 -29.78
CA ARG A 16 -26.37 22.75 -30.24
C ARG A 16 -27.35 22.08 -29.25
N ALA A 17 -28.52 21.70 -29.73
CA ALA A 17 -29.56 21.02 -28.99
C ALA A 17 -29.10 19.63 -28.43
N PRO A 18 -29.64 19.19 -27.30
CA PRO A 18 -29.29 17.91 -26.70
C PRO A 18 -29.88 16.74 -27.50
N ARG A 19 -29.04 15.73 -27.75
CA ARG A 19 -29.39 14.47 -28.40
C ARG A 19 -30.09 13.56 -27.40
N ALA A 20 -31.29 13.08 -27.75
CA ALA A 20 -32.09 12.12 -26.97
C ALA A 20 -31.35 10.75 -26.78
N PRO A 21 -31.59 10.05 -25.67
CA PRO A 21 -30.96 8.76 -25.42
C PRO A 21 -31.57 7.66 -26.30
N ARG A 22 -30.72 6.85 -26.87
CA ARG A 22 -31.03 5.69 -27.72
C ARG A 22 -31.52 4.54 -26.83
N ALA A 23 -32.71 4.05 -27.10
CA ALA A 23 -33.33 2.90 -26.44
C ALA A 23 -32.52 1.61 -26.73
N VAL A 24 -32.29 0.80 -25.68
CA VAL A 24 -31.74 -0.55 -25.75
C VAL A 24 -32.94 -1.50 -25.86
N PRO A 25 -32.94 -2.48 -26.80
CA PRO A 25 -34.03 -3.44 -26.91
C PRO A 25 -33.96 -4.50 -25.81
N ALA A 26 -35.10 -4.78 -25.20
CA ALA A 26 -35.34 -5.87 -24.27
C ALA A 26 -35.21 -7.21 -24.99
N ALA A 27 -34.39 -8.11 -24.46
CA ALA A 27 -34.35 -9.50 -24.89
C ALA A 27 -35.35 -10.33 -24.09
N ALA A 28 -36.12 -11.10 -24.81
CA ALA A 28 -37.25 -11.88 -24.38
C ALA A 28 -36.88 -13.06 -23.47
N SER A 29 -37.74 -13.27 -22.52
CA SER A 29 -37.97 -14.48 -21.72
C SER A 29 -38.20 -15.72 -22.61
N ALA A 30 -37.53 -16.82 -22.30
CA ALA A 30 -37.99 -18.15 -22.67
C ALA A 30 -37.95 -19.07 -21.46
N ALA A 31 -39.09 -19.66 -21.22
CA ALA A 31 -39.50 -20.46 -20.09
C ALA A 31 -38.94 -21.91 -20.17
N GLY A 32 -38.81 -22.51 -18.98
CA GLY A 32 -39.35 -23.82 -18.71
C GLY A 32 -38.45 -25.01 -18.93
N ALA A 33 -38.01 -25.66 -17.85
CA ALA A 33 -38.05 -27.13 -17.71
C ALA A 33 -37.87 -27.50 -16.22
N ALA A 34 -38.94 -27.95 -15.67
CA ALA A 34 -39.24 -29.08 -14.79
C ALA A 34 -38.18 -29.64 -13.86
N ALA A 35 -38.47 -29.49 -12.57
CA ALA A 35 -37.91 -30.24 -11.46
C ALA A 35 -38.52 -31.67 -11.40
N THR A 36 -37.67 -32.68 -11.20
CA THR A 36 -38.09 -33.96 -10.65
C THR A 36 -37.28 -34.29 -9.41
N PRO A 37 -37.92 -34.73 -8.31
CA PRO A 37 -37.23 -35.10 -7.08
C PRO A 37 -36.84 -36.58 -7.11
N LEU A 38 -35.62 -36.90 -6.70
CA LEU A 38 -35.21 -38.27 -6.42
C LEU A 38 -35.08 -38.48 -4.92
N SER A 39 -35.92 -39.47 -4.53
CA SER A 39 -36.15 -39.94 -3.20
C SER A 39 -34.95 -40.63 -2.56
N SER A 40 -34.96 -40.50 -1.24
CA SER A 40 -34.27 -41.29 -0.20
C SER A 40 -34.14 -42.78 -0.46
N ARG A 41 -32.96 -43.36 -0.20
CA ARG A 41 -32.86 -44.70 0.43
C ARG A 41 -31.59 -44.80 1.27
N ALA A 42 -31.83 -44.97 2.55
CA ALA A 42 -30.86 -45.40 3.53
C ALA A 42 -30.46 -46.86 3.27
N ALA A 43 -29.19 -47.19 3.44
CA ALA A 43 -28.77 -48.54 3.81
C ALA A 43 -27.50 -48.47 4.64
N ALA A 44 -27.65 -48.76 5.91
CA ALA A 44 -26.60 -49.06 6.85
C ALA A 44 -25.86 -50.34 6.42
N ARG A 45 -24.53 -50.31 6.47
CA ARG A 45 -23.73 -51.52 6.78
C ARG A 45 -22.50 -51.10 7.57
N GLY A 46 -22.53 -51.49 8.84
CA GLY A 46 -21.37 -51.45 9.69
C GLY A 46 -20.33 -52.47 9.25
N SER A 47 -19.09 -52.10 9.40
CA SER A 47 -17.96 -53.03 9.39
C SER A 47 -17.00 -52.61 10.48
N ALA A 48 -16.98 -53.41 11.53
CA ALA A 48 -16.04 -53.36 12.62
C ALA A 48 -14.62 -53.72 12.09
N ILE A 49 -13.68 -52.84 12.26
CA ILE A 49 -12.25 -53.16 12.06
C ILE A 49 -11.61 -53.31 13.43
N ARG A 50 -11.17 -54.53 13.67
CA ARG A 50 -10.45 -55.03 14.86
C ARG A 50 -9.15 -54.26 15.02
N THR A 51 -8.89 -53.81 16.22
CA THR A 51 -7.60 -53.36 16.71
C THR A 51 -6.66 -54.56 16.85
N SER A 52 -5.63 -54.62 16.02
CA SER A 52 -4.46 -55.48 16.29
C SER A 52 -3.31 -54.59 16.82
N ARG A 53 -3.02 -54.81 18.09
CA ARG A 53 -1.84 -54.30 18.75
C ARG A 53 -0.62 -55.03 18.18
N ALA A 54 0.23 -54.36 17.41
CA ALA A 54 1.55 -54.84 17.10
C ALA A 54 2.56 -54.01 17.88
N ALA A 55 3.32 -54.68 18.74
CA ALA A 55 4.47 -54.15 19.42
C ALA A 55 5.57 -53.90 18.40
N ALA A 56 6.00 -52.67 18.23
CA ALA A 56 7.18 -52.33 17.45
C ALA A 56 8.25 -51.75 18.36
N GLY A 57 9.41 -52.39 18.28
CA GLY A 57 10.56 -52.16 19.11
C GLY A 57 11.15 -50.76 19.00
N ARG A 58 11.67 -50.28 20.10
CA ARG A 58 12.45 -49.04 20.19
C ARG A 58 13.76 -49.22 19.44
N ALA A 59 13.86 -48.68 18.23
CA ALA A 59 15.13 -48.37 17.60
C ALA A 59 15.69 -47.07 18.21
N ARG A 60 16.76 -47.20 18.97
CA ARG A 60 17.57 -46.06 19.46
C ARG A 60 18.32 -45.48 18.25
N PHE A 61 17.92 -44.37 17.73
CA PHE A 61 18.74 -43.55 16.84
C PHE A 61 19.72 -42.77 17.70
N SER A 62 20.98 -43.17 17.62
CA SER A 62 22.11 -42.38 18.09
C SER A 62 22.32 -41.23 17.10
N ALA A 63 21.86 -40.05 17.44
CA ALA A 63 22.20 -38.83 16.71
C ALA A 63 23.61 -38.38 17.17
N SER A 64 24.59 -38.53 16.32
CA SER A 64 25.91 -37.89 16.49
C SER A 64 25.71 -36.37 16.45
N ARG A 65 25.97 -35.74 17.58
CA ARG A 65 25.97 -34.29 17.77
C ARG A 65 27.14 -33.70 17.01
N ALA A 66 26.87 -32.96 15.94
CA ALA A 66 27.85 -32.04 15.35
C ALA A 66 28.18 -30.93 16.36
N PRO A 67 29.44 -30.44 16.43
CA PRO A 67 29.81 -29.41 17.38
C PRO A 67 29.06 -28.12 17.04
N ALA A 68 28.33 -27.60 18.03
CA ALA A 68 27.67 -26.31 17.94
C ALA A 68 28.72 -25.21 17.80
N SER A 69 28.66 -24.43 16.76
CA SER A 69 29.36 -23.15 16.66
C SER A 69 29.01 -22.27 17.86
N PRO A 70 29.97 -21.54 18.43
CA PRO A 70 29.68 -20.67 19.57
C PRO A 70 28.67 -19.60 19.13
N ARG A 71 27.44 -19.71 19.61
CA ARG A 71 26.50 -18.60 19.61
C ARG A 71 27.16 -17.51 20.45
N ALA A 72 27.52 -16.40 19.81
CA ALA A 72 27.76 -15.17 20.53
C ALA A 72 26.54 -14.90 21.40
N ALA A 73 26.75 -14.88 22.72
CA ALA A 73 25.71 -14.48 23.65
C ALA A 73 25.32 -13.02 23.30
N ILE A 74 24.15 -12.87 22.72
CA ILE A 74 23.49 -11.57 22.69
C ILE A 74 23.10 -11.35 24.15
N SER A 75 23.87 -10.54 24.84
CA SER A 75 23.46 -10.03 26.15
C SER A 75 22.16 -9.28 25.95
N ASP A 76 21.12 -9.67 26.67
CA ASP A 76 19.90 -8.86 26.73
C ASP A 76 20.29 -7.43 27.07
N PRO A 77 19.78 -6.43 26.35
CA PRO A 77 19.99 -5.06 26.74
C PRO A 77 19.44 -4.87 28.16
N PRO A 78 20.12 -4.13 29.02
CA PRO A 78 19.61 -3.86 30.35
C PRO A 78 18.23 -3.20 30.21
N ALA A 79 17.25 -3.73 30.95
CA ALA A 79 15.95 -3.13 31.15
C ALA A 79 16.12 -1.90 32.07
N GLU A 80 16.89 -0.93 31.63
CA GLU A 80 16.83 0.41 32.17
C GLU A 80 15.73 1.14 31.41
N ASN A 81 14.73 1.62 32.15
CA ASN A 81 13.89 2.70 31.71
C ASN A 81 14.82 3.85 31.32
N ALA A 82 15.23 3.88 30.08
CA ALA A 82 15.98 4.98 29.53
C ALA A 82 15.08 6.20 29.69
N ASP A 83 15.39 7.05 30.64
CA ASP A 83 14.89 8.42 30.65
C ASP A 83 15.18 8.96 29.26
N VAL A 84 14.12 9.15 28.47
CA VAL A 84 14.26 9.68 27.11
C VAL A 84 14.87 11.05 27.27
N ASP A 85 16.15 11.15 26.90
CA ASP A 85 16.94 12.34 27.10
C ASP A 85 16.18 13.53 26.52
N ALA A 86 15.91 14.54 27.35
CA ALA A 86 15.06 15.67 26.96
C ALA A 86 15.58 16.42 25.74
N GLU A 87 16.88 16.32 25.47
CA GLU A 87 17.55 16.91 24.32
C GLU A 87 17.60 15.98 23.11
N SER A 88 17.24 14.70 23.27
CA SER A 88 17.14 13.77 22.13
C SER A 88 16.04 14.21 21.15
N GLY A 89 16.18 13.86 19.87
CA GLY A 89 15.15 14.14 18.87
C GLY A 89 13.79 13.61 19.29
N LEU A 90 13.73 12.41 19.89
CA LEU A 90 12.49 11.82 20.41
C LEU A 90 11.93 12.62 21.59
N GLY A 91 12.78 13.08 22.53
CA GLY A 91 12.36 13.92 23.65
C GLY A 91 11.78 15.26 23.19
N LYS A 92 12.31 15.85 22.12
CA LYS A 92 11.77 17.07 21.51
C LYS A 92 10.40 16.83 20.87
N ILE A 93 10.24 15.75 20.09
CA ILE A 93 8.96 15.38 19.49
C ILE A 93 7.88 15.15 20.55
N LEU A 94 8.20 14.42 21.62
CA LEU A 94 7.25 14.14 22.71
C LEU A 94 6.83 15.39 23.50
N ARG A 95 7.60 16.47 23.42
CA ARG A 95 7.32 17.74 24.09
C ARG A 95 6.85 18.84 23.17
N SER A 96 6.87 18.62 21.86
CA SER A 96 6.37 19.61 20.93
C SER A 96 4.90 19.88 21.24
N ASN A 97 4.61 21.13 21.54
CA ASN A 97 3.29 21.56 21.99
C ASN A 97 2.37 21.81 20.78
N THR A 98 2.27 20.81 19.91
CA THR A 98 1.17 20.77 18.95
C THR A 98 -0.09 20.61 19.77
N GLY A 99 -1.00 21.58 19.74
CA GLY A 99 -2.17 21.64 20.59
C GLY A 99 -2.83 20.27 20.79
N LYS A 100 -3.32 20.01 21.99
CA LYS A 100 -3.87 18.71 22.38
C LYS A 100 -4.92 18.25 21.36
N LEU A 101 -4.66 17.11 20.73
CA LEU A 101 -5.63 16.46 19.86
C LEU A 101 -6.63 15.69 20.74
N ASP A 102 -7.89 16.06 20.70
CA ASP A 102 -8.93 15.42 21.50
C ASP A 102 -9.72 14.37 20.73
N LYS A 103 -9.73 14.45 19.40
CA LYS A 103 -10.52 13.53 18.56
C LYS A 103 -9.79 13.14 17.26
N ILE A 104 -9.66 11.83 17.04
CA ILE A 104 -9.00 11.24 15.88
C ILE A 104 -9.97 10.37 15.08
N LEU A 105 -9.91 10.47 13.74
CA LEU A 105 -10.59 9.56 12.82
C LEU A 105 -9.59 8.62 12.15
N CYS A 106 -9.91 7.34 12.04
CA CYS A 106 -9.13 6.42 11.21
C CYS A 106 -9.78 6.26 9.83
N ALA A 107 -9.13 6.78 8.79
CA ALA A 107 -9.58 6.64 7.39
C ALA A 107 -9.21 5.27 6.81
N ASN A 108 -9.56 4.21 7.52
CA ASN A 108 -9.27 2.82 7.16
C ASN A 108 -10.27 1.88 7.84
N ARG A 109 -10.07 0.56 7.67
CA ARG A 109 -10.94 -0.49 8.19
C ARG A 109 -10.12 -1.64 8.81
N GLY A 110 -10.82 -2.60 9.39
CA GLY A 110 -10.21 -3.86 9.85
C GLY A 110 -9.24 -3.67 11.02
N GLU A 111 -8.16 -4.43 11.01
CA GLU A 111 -7.23 -4.51 12.14
C GLU A 111 -6.46 -3.22 12.37
N ILE A 112 -6.06 -2.51 11.28
CA ILE A 112 -5.31 -1.27 11.44
C ILE A 112 -6.16 -0.17 12.10
N ALA A 113 -7.44 -0.09 11.78
CA ALA A 113 -8.34 0.85 12.44
C ALA A 113 -8.43 0.56 13.95
N VAL A 114 -8.55 -0.71 14.33
CA VAL A 114 -8.56 -1.12 15.75
C VAL A 114 -7.26 -0.72 16.46
N ARG A 115 -6.12 -0.86 15.80
CA ARG A 115 -4.82 -0.47 16.37
C ARG A 115 -4.72 1.05 16.55
N VAL A 116 -5.20 1.83 15.58
CA VAL A 116 -5.25 3.30 15.69
C VAL A 116 -6.16 3.72 16.83
N PHE A 117 -7.35 3.12 16.96
CA PHE A 117 -8.26 3.44 18.07
C PHE A 117 -7.66 3.10 19.43
N ARG A 118 -6.97 1.97 19.54
CA ARG A 118 -6.27 1.61 20.77
C ARG A 118 -5.24 2.68 21.16
N ALA A 119 -4.39 3.09 20.23
CA ALA A 119 -3.39 4.13 20.48
C ALA A 119 -4.05 5.47 20.83
N GLY A 120 -5.12 5.86 20.12
CA GLY A 120 -5.89 7.06 20.43
C GLY A 120 -6.49 7.03 21.84
N THR A 121 -7.07 5.90 22.25
CA THR A 121 -7.62 5.72 23.60
C THR A 121 -6.53 5.78 24.68
N GLU A 122 -5.38 5.13 24.45
CA GLU A 122 -4.23 5.17 25.36
C GLU A 122 -3.67 6.61 25.53
N LEU A 123 -3.80 7.45 24.50
CA LEU A 123 -3.44 8.87 24.54
C LEU A 123 -4.57 9.79 25.05
N GLY A 124 -5.71 9.24 25.42
CA GLY A 124 -6.86 9.99 25.94
C GLY A 124 -7.68 10.72 24.88
N MET A 125 -7.56 10.35 23.59
CA MET A 125 -8.33 10.90 22.49
C MET A 125 -9.63 10.13 22.28
N ARG A 126 -10.69 10.81 21.84
CA ARG A 126 -11.88 10.15 21.30
C ARG A 126 -11.60 9.62 19.91
N THR A 127 -12.15 8.47 19.60
CA THR A 127 -11.87 7.73 18.38
C THR A 127 -13.10 7.63 17.48
N VAL A 128 -12.90 7.86 16.18
CA VAL A 128 -13.96 7.84 15.17
C VAL A 128 -13.63 6.81 14.10
N ALA A 129 -14.53 5.85 13.92
CA ALA A 129 -14.47 4.89 12.83
C ALA A 129 -15.30 5.38 11.65
N ILE A 130 -14.84 5.06 10.44
CA ILE A 130 -15.67 5.10 9.24
C ILE A 130 -15.93 3.68 8.73
N PHE A 131 -17.03 3.48 8.04
CA PHE A 131 -17.36 2.18 7.45
C PHE A 131 -18.20 2.33 6.18
N SER A 132 -18.02 1.41 5.23
CA SER A 132 -18.91 1.26 4.08
C SER A 132 -20.19 0.52 4.49
N GLU A 133 -21.25 0.61 3.71
CA GLU A 133 -22.50 -0.14 3.98
C GLU A 133 -22.25 -1.65 4.13
N ALA A 134 -21.31 -2.21 3.35
CA ALA A 134 -20.92 -3.62 3.45
C ALA A 134 -20.25 -3.97 4.78
N ASP A 135 -19.56 -3.01 5.39
CA ASP A 135 -18.83 -3.18 6.65
C ASP A 135 -19.63 -2.78 7.90
N ARG A 136 -20.94 -2.57 7.78
CA ARG A 136 -21.79 -2.16 8.92
C ARG A 136 -21.74 -3.07 10.13
N LEU A 137 -21.33 -4.33 9.96
CA LEU A 137 -21.14 -5.30 11.03
C LEU A 137 -19.66 -5.61 11.33
N ALA A 138 -18.73 -4.88 10.69
CA ALA A 138 -17.30 -5.12 10.88
C ALA A 138 -16.84 -4.71 12.30
N THR A 139 -15.93 -5.49 12.85
CA THR A 139 -15.46 -5.36 14.23
C THR A 139 -14.87 -3.99 14.55
N HIS A 140 -14.12 -3.38 13.62
CA HIS A 140 -13.48 -2.10 13.87
C HIS A 140 -14.47 -0.99 14.23
N ARG A 141 -15.68 -1.02 13.67
CA ARG A 141 -16.73 -0.06 13.96
C ARG A 141 -17.12 -0.01 15.44
N TYR A 142 -17.11 -1.17 16.10
CA TYR A 142 -17.50 -1.31 17.51
C TYR A 142 -16.34 -1.06 18.49
N LYS A 143 -15.15 -0.78 17.97
CA LYS A 143 -13.95 -0.51 18.77
C LYS A 143 -13.62 0.98 18.86
N ALA A 144 -14.34 1.83 18.16
CA ALA A 144 -14.26 3.28 18.27
C ALA A 144 -15.39 3.82 19.16
N ASP A 145 -15.20 5.02 19.69
CA ASP A 145 -16.22 5.73 20.46
C ASP A 145 -17.39 6.16 19.58
N GLU A 146 -17.12 6.51 18.32
CA GLU A 146 -18.11 6.93 17.34
C GLU A 146 -17.87 6.20 16.01
N SER A 147 -18.94 5.98 15.21
CA SER A 147 -18.79 5.34 13.90
C SER A 147 -19.80 5.87 12.89
N TYR A 148 -19.33 6.16 11.67
CA TYR A 148 -20.13 6.78 10.62
C TYR A 148 -20.01 6.01 9.31
N CYS A 149 -21.15 5.84 8.62
CA CYS A 149 -21.18 5.32 7.27
C CYS A 149 -20.72 6.42 6.31
N VAL A 150 -19.72 6.12 5.48
CA VAL A 150 -19.19 7.08 4.49
C VAL A 150 -19.53 6.62 3.08
N ASN A 151 -19.75 7.60 2.19
CA ASN A 151 -20.00 7.39 0.77
C ASN A 151 -21.02 6.27 0.48
N PRO A 152 -22.27 6.38 1.01
CA PRO A 152 -23.28 5.36 0.79
C PRO A 152 -23.59 5.21 -0.71
N GLY A 153 -23.86 3.97 -1.14
CA GLY A 153 -24.07 3.63 -2.55
C GLY A 153 -22.80 3.34 -3.34
N GLU A 154 -21.62 3.63 -2.79
CA GLU A 154 -20.35 3.26 -3.41
C GLU A 154 -20.03 1.77 -3.22
N THR A 155 -19.08 1.27 -4.04
CA THR A 155 -18.53 -0.09 -3.84
C THR A 155 -17.88 -0.20 -2.46
N PRO A 156 -17.77 -1.42 -1.88
CA PRO A 156 -17.22 -1.59 -0.53
C PRO A 156 -15.83 -0.99 -0.33
N VAL A 157 -14.99 -0.98 -1.37
CA VAL A 157 -13.66 -0.35 -1.35
C VAL A 157 -13.75 1.12 -1.75
N GLY A 158 -14.58 1.45 -2.74
CA GLY A 158 -14.80 2.80 -3.23
C GLY A 158 -15.22 3.77 -2.12
N ALA A 159 -16.04 3.29 -1.18
CA ALA A 159 -16.45 4.08 -0.02
C ALA A 159 -15.28 4.60 0.83
N TYR A 160 -14.18 3.87 0.91
CA TYR A 160 -12.97 4.27 1.62
C TYR A 160 -12.00 5.10 0.76
N LEU A 161 -12.22 5.19 -0.55
CA LEU A 161 -11.39 5.97 -1.47
C LEU A 161 -12.00 7.33 -1.81
N GLY A 162 -13.29 7.51 -1.58
CA GLY A 162 -14.00 8.77 -1.74
C GLY A 162 -13.70 9.74 -0.59
N PHE A 163 -12.57 10.42 -0.64
CA PHE A 163 -12.06 11.18 0.50
C PHE A 163 -12.87 12.44 0.83
N GLU A 164 -13.62 13.02 -0.11
CA GLU A 164 -14.45 14.21 0.20
C GLU A 164 -15.51 13.87 1.25
N GLY A 165 -16.23 12.76 1.13
CA GLY A 165 -17.21 12.35 2.13
C GLY A 165 -16.57 11.98 3.48
N ILE A 166 -15.29 11.55 3.48
CA ILE A 166 -14.54 11.34 4.73
C ILE A 166 -14.21 12.68 5.40
N ILE A 167 -13.77 13.67 4.62
CA ILE A 167 -13.49 15.03 5.11
C ILE A 167 -14.77 15.68 5.65
N GLU A 168 -15.89 15.59 4.93
CA GLU A 168 -17.18 16.10 5.38
C GLU A 168 -17.61 15.45 6.70
N THR A 169 -17.45 14.13 6.81
CA THR A 169 -17.73 13.39 8.05
C THR A 169 -16.83 13.85 9.19
N ALA A 170 -15.55 14.06 8.94
CA ALA A 170 -14.60 14.54 9.94
C ALA A 170 -14.98 15.94 10.45
N LYS A 171 -15.28 16.87 9.54
CA LYS A 171 -15.71 18.25 9.88
C LYS A 171 -17.01 18.27 10.68
N ALA A 172 -18.04 17.56 10.22
CA ALA A 172 -19.35 17.50 10.87
C ALA A 172 -19.28 16.97 12.31
N ASN A 173 -18.25 16.16 12.61
CA ASN A 173 -18.09 15.53 13.91
C ASN A 173 -16.91 16.10 14.75
N GLY A 174 -16.35 17.24 14.36
CA GLY A 174 -15.30 17.92 15.11
C GLY A 174 -14.01 17.10 15.24
N VAL A 175 -13.67 16.33 14.23
CA VAL A 175 -12.41 15.59 14.16
C VAL A 175 -11.26 16.56 13.91
N GLN A 176 -10.20 16.44 14.69
CA GLN A 176 -9.02 17.31 14.59
C GLN A 176 -7.88 16.66 13.83
N ALA A 177 -7.82 15.30 13.81
CA ALA A 177 -6.77 14.57 13.12
C ALA A 177 -7.32 13.33 12.42
N ILE A 178 -6.74 13.00 11.26
CA ILE A 178 -7.07 11.80 10.50
C ILE A 178 -5.83 10.93 10.34
N HIS A 179 -5.94 9.67 10.76
CA HIS A 179 -4.93 8.65 10.51
C HIS A 179 -5.36 7.78 9.32
N PRO A 180 -4.61 7.74 8.21
CA PRO A 180 -5.01 6.98 7.02
C PRO A 180 -4.79 5.46 7.15
N GLY A 181 -4.09 5.02 8.18
CA GLY A 181 -3.61 3.64 8.27
C GLY A 181 -2.53 3.34 7.22
N TYR A 182 -2.62 2.17 6.58
CA TYR A 182 -1.82 1.80 5.42
C TYR A 182 -2.71 1.38 4.25
N GLY A 183 -2.21 1.46 3.01
CA GLY A 183 -3.03 1.27 1.80
C GLY A 183 -4.08 2.38 1.67
N PHE A 184 -5.14 2.15 0.90
CA PHE A 184 -6.20 3.13 0.64
C PHE A 184 -5.67 4.55 0.36
N LEU A 185 -5.92 5.48 1.26
CA LEU A 185 -5.58 6.89 1.12
C LEU A 185 -4.23 7.28 1.74
N SER A 186 -3.47 6.33 2.31
CA SER A 186 -2.21 6.63 3.01
C SER A 186 -1.13 7.25 2.13
N GLU A 187 -1.16 6.95 0.83
CA GLU A 187 -0.23 7.47 -0.18
C GLU A 187 -0.92 8.46 -1.14
N ASN A 188 -2.09 8.98 -0.76
CA ASN A 188 -2.84 9.91 -1.58
C ASN A 188 -2.53 11.36 -1.20
N ALA A 189 -1.69 12.02 -2.00
CA ALA A 189 -1.28 13.41 -1.78
C ALA A 189 -2.46 14.39 -1.81
N SER A 190 -3.48 14.14 -2.64
CA SER A 190 -4.67 14.98 -2.73
C SER A 190 -5.48 14.92 -1.44
N PHE A 191 -5.62 13.75 -0.85
CA PHE A 191 -6.28 13.60 0.44
C PHE A 191 -5.53 14.32 1.57
N ALA A 192 -4.20 14.16 1.64
CA ALA A 192 -3.39 14.86 2.63
C ALA A 192 -3.54 16.37 2.50
N ARG A 193 -3.49 16.91 1.28
CA ARG A 193 -3.69 18.33 0.98
C ARG A 193 -5.08 18.82 1.40
N ARG A 194 -6.13 18.04 1.11
CA ARG A 194 -7.49 18.39 1.51
C ARG A 194 -7.64 18.44 3.04
N CYS A 195 -6.99 17.54 3.78
CA CYS A 195 -6.92 17.64 5.23
C CYS A 195 -6.26 18.95 5.68
N GLU A 196 -5.10 19.29 5.09
CA GLU A 196 -4.36 20.53 5.39
C GLU A 196 -5.22 21.78 5.13
N GLU A 197 -5.89 21.85 3.97
CA GLU A 197 -6.78 22.96 3.57
C GLU A 197 -7.95 23.16 4.56
N GLU A 198 -8.45 22.09 5.14
CA GLU A 198 -9.57 22.11 6.10
C GLU A 198 -9.12 22.24 7.56
N GLY A 199 -7.81 22.41 7.79
CA GLY A 199 -7.26 22.53 9.14
C GLY A 199 -7.32 21.23 9.96
N ILE A 200 -7.44 20.08 9.28
CA ILE A 200 -7.42 18.76 9.89
C ILE A 200 -6.00 18.20 9.79
N THR A 201 -5.42 17.81 10.92
CA THR A 201 -4.08 17.22 10.93
C THR A 201 -4.09 15.84 10.23
N PHE A 202 -3.41 15.74 9.09
CA PHE A 202 -3.13 14.44 8.48
C PHE A 202 -1.97 13.77 9.23
N ILE A 203 -2.22 12.61 9.85
CA ILE A 203 -1.18 11.86 10.56
C ILE A 203 -0.37 11.04 9.55
N GLY A 204 0.64 11.67 9.02
CA GLY A 204 1.50 11.15 7.97
C GLY A 204 2.41 12.22 7.40
N PRO A 205 3.12 11.95 6.31
CA PRO A 205 3.95 12.94 5.62
C PRO A 205 3.09 14.07 5.03
N ARG A 206 3.72 15.21 4.76
CA ARG A 206 3.08 16.32 4.03
C ARG A 206 2.70 15.90 2.61
N SER A 207 1.70 16.55 2.04
CA SER A 207 1.22 16.24 0.69
C SER A 207 2.33 16.31 -0.39
N GLU A 208 3.24 17.28 -0.27
CA GLU A 208 4.41 17.40 -1.15
C GLU A 208 5.36 16.21 -1.01
N THR A 209 5.62 15.76 0.22
CA THR A 209 6.49 14.61 0.50
C THR A 209 5.89 13.33 -0.06
N ILE A 210 4.57 13.14 0.09
CA ILE A 210 3.87 11.98 -0.51
C ILE A 210 4.04 11.99 -2.03
N THR A 211 3.88 13.15 -2.67
CA THR A 211 4.05 13.31 -4.12
C THR A 211 5.48 12.97 -4.55
N GLN A 212 6.49 13.52 -3.87
CA GLN A 212 7.90 13.31 -4.19
C GLN A 212 8.32 11.84 -4.00
N MET A 213 7.90 11.21 -2.89
CA MET A 213 8.25 9.82 -2.60
C MET A 213 7.43 8.82 -3.43
N GLY A 214 6.26 9.22 -3.93
CA GLY A 214 5.44 8.42 -4.84
C GLY A 214 6.04 8.30 -6.25
N ASP A 215 6.85 9.27 -6.67
CA ASP A 215 7.57 9.25 -7.94
C ASP A 215 8.95 8.60 -7.75
N LYS A 216 9.18 7.46 -8.44
CA LYS A 216 10.43 6.69 -8.31
C LYS A 216 11.65 7.45 -8.81
N VAL A 217 11.48 8.31 -9.83
CA VAL A 217 12.58 9.10 -10.39
C VAL A 217 12.99 10.18 -9.40
N ILE A 218 12.01 10.91 -8.88
CA ILE A 218 12.24 11.96 -7.87
C ILE A 218 12.84 11.36 -6.60
N ALA A 219 12.28 10.24 -6.12
CA ALA A 219 12.77 9.56 -4.92
C ALA A 219 14.23 9.08 -5.08
N LYS A 220 14.60 8.53 -6.25
CA LYS A 220 16.00 8.16 -6.55
C LYS A 220 16.91 9.38 -6.63
N ALA A 221 16.48 10.47 -7.26
CA ALA A 221 17.25 11.71 -7.34
C ALA A 221 17.54 12.28 -5.94
N LEU A 222 16.53 12.36 -5.08
CA LEU A 222 16.67 12.77 -3.68
C LEU A 222 17.60 11.85 -2.88
N ALA A 223 17.49 10.54 -3.05
CA ALA A 223 18.37 9.58 -2.39
C ALA A 223 19.84 9.79 -2.84
N LYS A 224 20.07 10.04 -4.13
CA LYS A 224 21.41 10.34 -4.69
C LYS A 224 21.97 11.65 -4.12
N GLU A 225 21.14 12.70 -4.04
CA GLU A 225 21.49 13.99 -3.43
C GLU A 225 21.87 13.85 -1.96
N CYS A 226 21.15 13.00 -1.23
CA CYS A 226 21.46 12.69 0.17
C CYS A 226 22.67 11.73 0.35
N GLY A 227 23.34 11.32 -0.73
CA GLY A 227 24.49 10.42 -0.66
C GLY A 227 24.15 8.99 -0.28
N LEU A 228 22.89 8.56 -0.42
CA LEU A 228 22.46 7.19 -0.12
C LEU A 228 22.92 6.23 -1.21
N PRO A 229 23.40 5.03 -0.86
CA PRO A 229 23.71 4.01 -1.86
C PRO A 229 22.45 3.53 -2.56
N LEU A 230 22.47 3.59 -3.89
CA LEU A 230 21.39 3.11 -4.73
C LEU A 230 21.76 1.82 -5.44
N VAL A 231 20.78 0.98 -5.71
CA VAL A 231 20.97 -0.14 -6.63
C VAL A 231 21.23 0.45 -8.01
N PRO A 232 22.33 0.06 -8.71
CA PRO A 232 22.60 0.51 -10.06
C PRO A 232 21.40 0.28 -10.97
N GLY A 233 21.01 1.27 -11.72
CA GLY A 233 19.84 1.23 -12.58
C GLY A 233 19.86 2.39 -13.58
N THR A 234 19.04 2.28 -14.63
CA THR A 234 18.86 3.36 -15.59
C THR A 234 18.25 4.59 -14.92
N GLU A 235 18.70 5.78 -15.29
CA GLU A 235 18.10 7.04 -14.80
C GLU A 235 16.73 7.24 -15.42
N ASP A 236 16.61 6.96 -16.73
CA ASP A 236 15.37 7.06 -17.49
C ASP A 236 14.85 5.69 -17.93
N SER A 237 13.57 5.67 -18.28
CA SER A 237 12.96 4.50 -18.89
C SER A 237 13.29 4.43 -20.39
N THR A 238 13.52 3.22 -20.89
CA THR A 238 13.91 2.98 -22.29
C THR A 238 12.99 2.01 -23.01
N ASN A 239 12.89 2.17 -24.35
CA ASN A 239 12.32 1.19 -25.26
C ASN A 239 13.42 0.50 -26.11
N SER A 240 14.68 0.90 -25.92
CA SER A 240 15.81 0.41 -26.72
C SER A 240 16.42 -0.85 -26.12
N LEU A 241 16.49 -1.89 -26.93
CA LEU A 241 17.19 -3.12 -26.56
C LEU A 241 18.70 -2.89 -26.46
N GLU A 242 19.26 -2.02 -27.31
CA GLU A 242 20.69 -1.66 -27.31
C GLU A 242 21.09 -1.00 -26.00
N GLU A 243 20.26 -0.07 -25.47
CA GLU A 243 20.50 0.53 -24.15
C GLU A 243 20.43 -0.50 -23.05
N ALA A 244 19.51 -1.45 -23.16
CA ALA A 244 19.39 -2.56 -22.19
C ALA A 244 20.62 -3.48 -22.22
N GLN A 245 21.18 -3.75 -23.40
CA GLN A 245 22.41 -4.53 -23.56
C GLN A 245 23.62 -3.78 -23.00
N THR A 246 23.77 -2.50 -23.33
CA THR A 246 24.84 -1.66 -22.78
C THR A 246 24.80 -1.60 -21.26
N PHE A 247 23.62 -1.42 -20.69
CA PHE A 247 23.44 -1.46 -19.25
C PHE A 247 23.87 -2.81 -18.63
N ALA A 248 23.47 -3.94 -19.26
CA ALA A 248 23.79 -5.26 -18.78
C ALA A 248 25.30 -5.58 -18.91
N GLU A 249 25.99 -5.04 -19.92
CA GLU A 249 27.43 -5.13 -20.09
C GLU A 249 28.20 -4.33 -19.02
N GLU A 250 27.71 -3.12 -18.70
CA GLU A 250 28.34 -2.23 -17.72
C GLU A 250 28.17 -2.74 -16.28
N PHE A 251 26.94 -3.10 -15.89
CA PHE A 251 26.62 -3.43 -14.50
C PHE A 251 26.59 -4.93 -14.21
N GLY A 252 26.72 -5.77 -15.23
CA GLY A 252 26.73 -7.22 -15.13
C GLY A 252 25.34 -7.84 -14.95
N MET A 253 25.28 -9.16 -15.18
CA MET A 253 24.07 -9.96 -14.97
C MET A 253 24.07 -10.57 -13.56
N PRO A 254 22.91 -10.92 -12.99
CA PRO A 254 21.56 -10.74 -13.54
C PRO A 254 21.02 -9.32 -13.41
N ILE A 255 20.06 -8.96 -14.27
CA ILE A 255 19.33 -7.67 -14.22
C ILE A 255 17.83 -7.88 -14.03
N MET A 256 17.16 -6.82 -13.57
CA MET A 256 15.72 -6.72 -13.43
C MET A 256 15.15 -5.73 -14.44
N LEU A 257 14.24 -6.19 -15.29
CA LEU A 257 13.40 -5.33 -16.12
C LEU A 257 12.16 -4.94 -15.32
N LYS A 258 11.82 -3.65 -15.33
CA LYS A 258 10.63 -3.11 -14.64
C LYS A 258 9.86 -2.21 -15.60
N ALA A 259 8.56 -2.43 -15.76
CA ALA A 259 7.72 -1.50 -16.51
C ALA A 259 7.77 -0.09 -15.90
N ALA A 260 7.84 0.94 -16.75
CA ALA A 260 7.87 2.34 -16.32
C ALA A 260 6.61 2.70 -15.51
N PHE A 261 5.46 2.20 -15.95
CA PHE A 261 4.20 2.28 -15.23
C PHE A 261 3.84 0.89 -14.69
N GLY A 262 3.63 0.80 -13.38
CA GLY A 262 3.27 -0.45 -12.71
C GLY A 262 3.59 -0.42 -11.24
N GLY A 263 2.87 -1.22 -10.46
CA GLY A 263 3.04 -1.33 -9.02
C GLY A 263 2.78 -2.76 -8.53
N GLY A 264 3.13 -3.03 -7.26
CA GLY A 264 2.83 -4.31 -6.62
C GLY A 264 3.50 -5.53 -7.26
N GLY A 265 4.67 -5.35 -7.88
CA GLY A 265 5.43 -6.46 -8.50
C GLY A 265 4.96 -6.88 -9.89
N ARG A 266 3.96 -6.23 -10.46
CA ARG A 266 3.52 -6.47 -11.85
C ARG A 266 4.47 -5.77 -12.84
N GLY A 267 4.75 -6.41 -13.97
CA GLY A 267 5.66 -5.86 -15.00
C GLY A 267 7.13 -5.94 -14.60
N MET A 268 7.51 -6.84 -13.69
CA MET A 268 8.91 -7.10 -13.33
C MET A 268 9.36 -8.47 -13.85
N ARG A 269 10.58 -8.51 -14.42
CA ARG A 269 11.18 -9.74 -14.92
C ARG A 269 12.67 -9.79 -14.65
N VAL A 270 13.14 -10.86 -14.05
CA VAL A 270 14.57 -11.14 -13.88
C VAL A 270 15.12 -11.75 -15.15
N VAL A 271 16.23 -11.21 -15.67
CA VAL A 271 17.00 -11.74 -16.79
C VAL A 271 18.35 -12.16 -16.24
N ARG A 272 18.71 -13.44 -16.43
CA ARG A 272 19.90 -14.01 -15.80
C ARG A 272 21.10 -14.06 -16.72
N THR A 273 20.88 -14.11 -18.01
CA THR A 273 21.94 -14.18 -19.02
C THR A 273 21.71 -13.19 -20.15
N MET A 274 22.82 -12.75 -20.78
CA MET A 274 22.75 -11.85 -21.95
C MET A 274 21.95 -12.48 -23.11
N SER A 275 22.01 -13.79 -23.28
CA SER A 275 21.27 -14.49 -24.34
C SER A 275 19.75 -14.45 -24.17
N GLU A 276 19.26 -14.34 -22.93
CA GLU A 276 17.82 -14.23 -22.62
C GLU A 276 17.31 -12.79 -22.81
N LEU A 277 18.19 -11.78 -22.77
CA LEU A 277 17.81 -10.37 -22.70
C LEU A 277 16.93 -9.92 -23.86
N PRO A 278 17.20 -10.25 -25.15
CA PRO A 278 16.39 -9.76 -26.25
C PRO A 278 14.93 -10.25 -26.19
N GLU A 279 14.75 -11.54 -25.92
CA GLU A 279 13.41 -12.12 -25.81
C GLU A 279 12.68 -11.58 -24.57
N ALA A 280 13.36 -11.54 -23.42
CA ALA A 280 12.80 -11.08 -22.17
C ALA A 280 12.37 -9.60 -22.24
N PHE A 281 13.17 -8.75 -22.87
CA PHE A 281 12.88 -7.33 -23.07
C PHE A 281 11.65 -7.13 -23.95
N THR A 282 11.61 -7.78 -25.12
CA THR A 282 10.49 -7.69 -26.04
C THR A 282 9.18 -8.12 -25.39
N ARG A 283 9.19 -9.25 -24.66
CA ARG A 283 8.02 -9.73 -23.94
C ARG A 283 7.58 -8.78 -22.83
N ALA A 284 8.52 -8.30 -22.01
CA ALA A 284 8.21 -7.41 -20.90
C ALA A 284 7.65 -6.07 -21.39
N SER A 285 8.23 -5.51 -22.45
CA SER A 285 7.74 -4.27 -23.09
C SER A 285 6.34 -4.44 -23.68
N SER A 286 6.09 -5.56 -24.38
CA SER A 286 4.76 -5.83 -24.94
C SER A 286 3.70 -6.04 -23.86
N GLU A 287 4.04 -6.78 -22.79
CA GLU A 287 3.14 -6.98 -21.65
C GLU A 287 2.85 -5.65 -20.91
N ALA A 288 3.86 -4.78 -20.75
CA ALA A 288 3.71 -3.46 -20.17
C ALA A 288 2.81 -2.56 -21.02
N LEU A 289 3.04 -2.54 -22.33
CA LEU A 289 2.21 -1.79 -23.28
C LEU A 289 0.75 -2.23 -23.23
N ALA A 290 0.51 -3.53 -23.21
CA ALA A 290 -0.86 -4.09 -23.15
C ALA A 290 -1.56 -3.80 -21.82
N ALA A 291 -0.82 -3.84 -20.70
CA ALA A 291 -1.40 -3.71 -19.36
C ALA A 291 -1.53 -2.25 -18.90
N PHE A 292 -0.61 -1.36 -19.31
CA PHE A 292 -0.47 -0.01 -18.79
C PHE A 292 -0.49 1.08 -19.87
N GLY A 293 -0.51 0.69 -21.16
CA GLY A 293 -0.48 1.64 -22.29
C GLY A 293 0.91 2.22 -22.58
N ASP A 294 1.96 1.79 -21.88
CA ASP A 294 3.34 2.23 -22.05
C ASP A 294 4.28 1.03 -21.95
N GLY A 295 5.08 0.81 -23.00
CA GLY A 295 6.03 -0.31 -23.09
C GLY A 295 7.44 0.02 -22.57
N ARG A 296 7.68 1.23 -22.06
CA ARG A 296 9.00 1.62 -21.56
C ARG A 296 9.39 0.83 -20.32
N MET A 297 10.68 0.52 -20.25
CA MET A 297 11.24 -0.30 -19.18
C MET A 297 12.34 0.45 -18.42
N PHE A 298 12.37 0.31 -17.12
CA PHE A 298 13.55 0.56 -16.30
C PHE A 298 14.37 -0.70 -16.15
N LEU A 299 15.69 -0.54 -16.11
CA LEU A 299 16.61 -1.60 -15.81
C LEU A 299 17.28 -1.35 -14.46
N GLU A 300 17.44 -2.40 -13.69
CA GLU A 300 18.18 -2.35 -12.44
C GLU A 300 19.01 -3.62 -12.29
N ARG A 301 20.16 -3.51 -11.63
CA ARG A 301 20.91 -4.71 -11.23
C ARG A 301 20.04 -5.55 -10.30
N TYR A 302 19.94 -6.84 -10.56
CA TYR A 302 19.19 -7.75 -9.70
C TYR A 302 20.01 -8.08 -8.44
N VAL A 303 19.44 -7.86 -7.28
CA VAL A 303 20.04 -8.24 -5.99
C VAL A 303 19.57 -9.65 -5.64
N GLU A 304 20.51 -10.60 -5.58
CA GLU A 304 20.18 -11.97 -5.23
C GLU A 304 19.97 -12.12 -3.72
N ALA A 305 18.97 -12.91 -3.33
CA ALA A 305 18.59 -13.15 -1.94
C ALA A 305 18.54 -11.86 -1.08
N PRO A 306 17.81 -10.82 -1.52
CA PRO A 306 17.79 -9.54 -0.82
C PRO A 306 17.11 -9.66 0.53
N ARG A 307 17.58 -8.88 1.51
CA ARG A 307 16.81 -8.60 2.71
C ARG A 307 16.04 -7.31 2.51
N HIS A 308 14.76 -7.34 2.84
CA HIS A 308 13.91 -6.14 2.80
C HIS A 308 13.92 -5.49 4.18
N ILE A 309 14.72 -4.46 4.33
CA ILE A 309 14.84 -3.68 5.56
C ILE A 309 14.18 -2.32 5.35
N GLU A 310 13.39 -1.91 6.32
CA GLU A 310 12.80 -0.58 6.35
C GLU A 310 13.09 0.09 7.69
N VAL A 311 13.07 1.42 7.72
CA VAL A 311 13.27 2.22 8.93
C VAL A 311 12.01 3.02 9.20
N GLN A 312 11.46 2.89 10.42
CA GLN A 312 10.31 3.67 10.82
C GLN A 312 10.76 5.09 11.18
N ILE A 313 10.16 6.08 10.52
CA ILE A 313 10.40 7.50 10.78
C ILE A 313 9.22 8.08 11.53
N LEU A 314 9.50 8.98 12.46
CA LEU A 314 8.53 9.83 13.13
C LEU A 314 9.02 11.27 13.04
N ALA A 315 8.13 12.18 12.72
CA ALA A 315 8.42 13.61 12.63
C ALA A 315 7.29 14.43 13.28
N ASP A 316 7.63 15.62 13.76
CA ASP A 316 6.66 16.60 14.24
C ASP A 316 6.46 17.76 13.24
N GLY A 317 5.60 18.72 13.60
CA GLY A 317 5.35 19.92 12.81
C GLY A 317 6.47 20.98 12.91
N GLU A 318 7.43 20.83 13.82
CA GLU A 318 8.52 21.77 14.09
C GLU A 318 9.81 21.40 13.32
N GLY A 319 9.79 20.31 12.55
CA GLY A 319 10.92 19.83 11.75
C GLY A 319 11.86 18.88 12.50
N ASN A 320 11.51 18.41 13.70
CA ASN A 320 12.25 17.34 14.34
C ASN A 320 11.92 16.01 13.70
N VAL A 321 12.94 15.20 13.37
CA VAL A 321 12.80 13.90 12.75
C VAL A 321 13.62 12.88 13.52
N VAL A 322 13.01 11.73 13.82
CA VAL A 322 13.68 10.61 14.47
C VAL A 322 13.39 9.31 13.75
N HIS A 323 14.28 8.36 13.87
CA HIS A 323 14.06 6.99 13.44
C HIS A 323 13.82 6.07 14.65
N LEU A 324 12.96 5.07 14.48
CA LEU A 324 12.61 4.10 15.50
C LEU A 324 13.23 2.71 15.21
N ALA A 325 14.47 2.71 14.73
CA ALA A 325 15.24 1.55 14.30
C ALA A 325 14.65 0.80 13.07
N GLU A 326 15.27 -0.31 12.72
CA GLU A 326 14.98 -1.09 11.52
C GLU A 326 13.88 -2.12 11.77
N ARG A 327 13.14 -2.40 10.71
CA ARG A 327 12.20 -3.52 10.64
C ARG A 327 12.61 -4.45 9.50
N ASP A 328 12.76 -5.74 9.78
CA ASP A 328 13.03 -6.75 8.75
C ASP A 328 11.70 -7.26 8.17
N CYS A 329 11.48 -6.94 6.91
CA CYS A 329 10.27 -7.29 6.14
C CYS A 329 10.57 -8.35 5.07
N SER A 330 11.65 -9.12 5.20
CA SER A 330 12.05 -10.14 4.22
C SER A 330 11.08 -11.32 4.14
N VAL A 331 10.36 -11.62 5.23
CA VAL A 331 9.30 -12.64 5.22
C VAL A 331 8.06 -12.06 4.54
N GLN A 332 7.73 -12.61 3.37
CA GLN A 332 6.64 -12.11 2.53
C GLN A 332 5.81 -13.26 1.98
N ARG A 333 4.52 -13.02 1.77
CA ARG A 333 3.64 -13.93 1.05
C ARG A 333 3.21 -13.30 -0.27
N ARG A 334 3.61 -13.89 -1.40
CA ARG A 334 3.33 -13.35 -2.74
C ARG A 334 3.74 -11.87 -2.87
N HIS A 335 4.96 -11.55 -2.41
CA HIS A 335 5.54 -10.20 -2.41
C HIS A 335 4.80 -9.17 -1.53
N GLN A 336 4.04 -9.63 -0.56
CA GLN A 336 3.40 -8.78 0.45
C GLN A 336 3.98 -9.11 1.83
N LYS A 337 4.16 -8.06 2.64
CA LYS A 337 4.58 -8.19 4.04
C LYS A 337 3.58 -9.05 4.82
N VAL A 338 4.09 -9.84 5.74
CA VAL A 338 3.29 -10.70 6.64
C VAL A 338 3.18 -10.04 7.99
#